data_302e331c22b27d96c1316baf8d21afd9
#
_entry.id   302e331c22b27d96c1316baf8d21afd9
#
_cell.length_a   1.000
_cell.length_b   1.000
_cell.length_c   1.000
_cell.angle_alpha   90.00
_cell.angle_beta   90.00
_cell.angle_gamma   90.00
#
_symmetry.space_group_name_H-M   'P 1'
#
loop_
_entity.id
_entity.type
_entity.pdbx_description
1 polymer ?
#
loop_
_entity_poly.entity_id
_entity_poly.type
_entity_poly.pdbx_seq_one_letter_code
_entity_poly.pdbx_strand_id
1 'polypeptide(L)'
;MRLAIGADETAGELETRLARLGADTLGSLLEALLAGQMQPVAQPGEGATYARRITKAEARIDWREPALAIARRVRAWTPWPVAE
;
A
#
# COMPACT_ATOMS: atom_id res chain seq x y z
N MET A 1 -6.92 1.49 11.47
CA MET A 1 -7.28 0.25 10.76
C MET A 1 -6.05 -0.30 10.03
N ARG A 2 -5.88 -1.60 9.97
CA ARG A 2 -4.72 -2.24 9.33
C ARG A 2 -5.19 -3.34 8.39
N LEU A 3 -4.47 -3.51 7.28
CA LEU A 3 -4.72 -4.56 6.30
C LEU A 3 -3.43 -5.36 6.11
N ALA A 4 -3.50 -6.69 6.27
CA ALA A 4 -2.36 -7.56 6.01
C ALA A 4 -2.15 -7.72 4.51
N ILE A 5 -0.88 -7.71 4.07
CA ILE A 5 -0.51 -8.02 2.70
C ILE A 5 -0.49 -9.53 2.53
N GLY A 6 -1.18 -10.05 1.53
CA GLY A 6 -1.18 -11.48 1.19
C GLY A 6 0.17 -11.95 0.67
N ALA A 7 0.49 -13.23 0.89
CA ALA A 7 1.79 -13.80 0.51
C ALA A 7 2.07 -13.68 -1.00
N ASP A 8 1.04 -13.83 -1.82
CA ASP A 8 1.14 -13.78 -3.29
C ASP A 8 0.46 -12.54 -3.91
N GLU A 9 0.03 -11.61 -3.06
CA GLU A 9 -0.70 -10.41 -3.47
C GLU A 9 0.20 -9.44 -4.23
N THR A 10 -0.30 -8.90 -5.33
CA THR A 10 0.34 -7.85 -6.10
C THR A 10 0.01 -6.46 -5.55
N ALA A 11 0.81 -5.46 -5.91
CA ALA A 11 0.54 -4.08 -5.53
C ALA A 11 -0.83 -3.58 -6.05
N GLY A 12 -1.24 -3.97 -7.25
CA GLY A 12 -2.53 -3.59 -7.81
C GLY A 12 -3.72 -4.21 -7.05
N GLU A 13 -3.60 -5.46 -6.63
CA GLU A 13 -4.62 -6.11 -5.81
C GLU A 13 -4.71 -5.46 -4.42
N LEU A 14 -3.57 -5.19 -3.80
CA LEU A 14 -3.51 -4.49 -2.52
C LEU A 14 -4.11 -3.08 -2.60
N GLU A 15 -3.79 -2.33 -3.66
CA GLU A 15 -4.37 -1.00 -3.91
C GLU A 15 -5.89 -1.06 -4.00
N THR A 16 -6.42 -2.02 -4.74
CA THR A 16 -7.87 -2.24 -4.85
C THR A 16 -8.52 -2.54 -3.51
N ARG A 17 -7.90 -3.40 -2.71
CA ARG A 17 -8.39 -3.72 -1.36
C ARG A 17 -8.32 -2.53 -0.42
N LEU A 18 -7.25 -1.75 -0.47
CA LEU A 18 -7.09 -0.53 0.33
C LEU A 18 -8.12 0.53 -0.04
N ALA A 19 -8.38 0.73 -1.34
CA ALA A 19 -9.37 1.67 -1.81
C ALA A 19 -10.78 1.30 -1.31
N ARG A 20 -11.14 0.02 -1.39
CA ARG A 20 -12.42 -0.47 -0.86
C ARG A 20 -12.54 -0.29 0.64
N LEU A 21 -11.50 -0.69 1.38
CA LEU A 21 -11.47 -0.51 2.83
C LEU A 21 -11.61 0.97 3.23
N GLY A 22 -10.93 1.86 2.53
CA GLY A 22 -11.02 3.31 2.76
C GLY A 22 -12.43 3.84 2.50
N ALA A 23 -13.07 3.43 1.41
CA ALA A 23 -14.42 3.82 1.07
C ALA A 23 -15.44 3.33 2.12
N ASP A 24 -15.36 2.06 2.51
CA ASP A 24 -16.25 1.46 3.51
C ASP A 24 -16.07 2.14 4.88
N THR A 25 -14.81 2.43 5.26
CA THR A 25 -14.49 3.11 6.50
C THR A 25 -15.05 4.54 6.52
N LEU A 26 -14.81 5.30 5.44
CA LEU A 26 -15.32 6.66 5.33
C LEU A 26 -16.85 6.67 5.36
N GLY A 27 -17.51 5.77 4.62
CA GLY A 27 -18.96 5.66 4.59
C GLY A 27 -19.55 5.39 5.96
N SER A 28 -18.93 4.52 6.76
CA SER A 28 -19.41 4.19 8.11
C SER A 28 -19.15 5.29 9.14
N LEU A 29 -18.17 6.16 8.91
CA LEU A 29 -17.77 7.20 9.86
C LEU A 29 -18.28 8.61 9.48
N LEU A 30 -18.79 8.78 8.28
CA LEU A 30 -19.10 10.09 7.73
C LEU A 30 -20.13 10.86 8.57
N GLU A 31 -21.18 10.20 9.02
CA GLU A 31 -22.22 10.82 9.86
C GLU A 31 -21.66 11.32 11.18
N ALA A 32 -20.85 10.49 11.85
CA ALA A 32 -20.21 10.86 13.11
C ALA A 32 -19.20 12.02 12.92
N LEU A 33 -18.48 12.03 11.80
CA LEU A 33 -17.55 13.11 11.45
C LEU A 33 -18.29 14.42 11.23
N LEU A 34 -19.36 14.41 10.45
CA LEU A 34 -20.17 15.60 10.16
C LEU A 34 -20.91 16.12 11.41
N ALA A 35 -21.29 15.24 12.33
CA ALA A 35 -21.88 15.61 13.62
C ALA A 35 -20.87 16.16 14.64
N GLY A 36 -19.57 16.22 14.31
CA GLY A 36 -18.53 16.69 15.22
C GLY A 36 -18.22 15.73 16.37
N GLN A 37 -18.66 14.47 16.28
CA GLN A 37 -18.46 13.44 17.30
C GLN A 37 -17.07 12.79 17.23
N MET A 38 -16.31 13.07 16.16
CA MET A 38 -14.96 12.57 15.97
C MET A 38 -13.95 13.69 16.10
N GLN A 39 -12.89 13.43 16.85
CA GLN A 39 -11.77 14.36 16.99
C GLN A 39 -10.56 13.84 16.20
N PRO A 40 -9.86 14.70 15.43
CA PRO A 40 -8.64 14.30 14.78
C PRO A 40 -7.55 13.98 15.79
N VAL A 41 -6.84 12.89 15.56
CA VAL A 41 -5.70 12.47 16.38
C VAL A 41 -4.43 12.68 15.57
N ALA A 42 -3.44 13.36 16.16
CA ALA A 42 -2.15 13.56 15.52
C ALA A 42 -1.46 12.20 15.27
N GLN A 43 -0.94 12.01 14.08
CA GLN A 43 -0.15 10.81 13.77
C GLN A 43 1.17 10.86 14.53
N PRO A 44 1.55 9.79 15.26
CA PRO A 44 2.84 9.75 15.94
C PRO A 44 3.99 9.80 14.93
N GLY A 45 5.01 10.60 15.22
CA GLY A 45 6.19 10.71 14.36
C GLY A 45 7.14 9.53 14.49
N GLU A 46 7.08 8.80 15.61
CA GLU A 46 7.90 7.62 15.85
C GLU A 46 7.51 6.48 14.89
N GLY A 47 8.51 5.89 14.23
CA GLY A 47 8.29 4.82 13.24
C GLY A 47 7.81 5.28 11.87
N ALA A 48 7.64 6.58 11.66
CA ALA A 48 7.27 7.11 10.35
C ALA A 48 8.40 6.92 9.34
N THR A 49 8.06 6.42 8.15
CA THR A 49 8.99 6.26 7.02
C THR A 49 8.46 6.98 5.80
N TYR A 50 9.37 7.41 4.93
CA TYR A 50 8.99 8.06 3.68
C TYR A 50 9.02 7.07 2.52
N ALA A 51 7.87 6.81 1.92
CA ALA A 51 7.74 6.03 0.70
C ALA A 51 7.81 6.96 -0.51
N ARG A 52 8.98 7.08 -1.12
CA ARG A 52 9.16 7.93 -2.31
C ARG A 52 8.46 7.32 -3.54
N ARG A 53 8.23 8.16 -4.53
CA ARG A 53 7.67 7.73 -5.82
C ARG A 53 8.58 6.68 -6.47
N ILE A 54 8.01 5.58 -6.91
CA ILE A 54 8.70 4.53 -7.67
C ILE A 54 9.02 5.05 -9.06
N THR A 55 10.21 4.74 -9.54
CA THR A 55 10.67 5.08 -10.90
C THR A 55 10.75 3.83 -11.77
N LYS A 56 10.65 4.01 -13.09
CA LYS A 56 10.78 2.90 -14.05
C LYS A 56 12.16 2.22 -13.97
N ALA A 57 13.20 2.97 -13.64
CA ALA A 57 14.55 2.42 -13.50
C ALA A 57 14.69 1.38 -12.37
N GLU A 58 13.85 1.46 -11.35
CA GLU A 58 13.83 0.51 -10.22
C GLU A 58 13.21 -0.84 -10.59
N ALA A 59 12.50 -0.91 -11.72
CA ALA A 59 11.88 -2.14 -12.20
C ALA A 59 12.87 -3.15 -12.78
N ARG A 60 14.13 -2.75 -13.00
CA ARG A 60 15.16 -3.68 -13.45
C ARG A 60 15.42 -4.77 -12.44
N ILE A 61 15.41 -6.02 -12.93
CA ILE A 61 15.69 -7.19 -12.12
C ILE A 61 17.21 -7.42 -12.06
N ASP A 62 17.76 -7.48 -10.85
CA ASP A 62 19.09 -8.01 -10.65
C ASP A 62 18.99 -9.53 -10.46
N TRP A 63 19.33 -10.28 -11.47
CA TRP A 63 19.24 -11.74 -11.49
C TRP A 63 20.20 -12.44 -10.52
N ARG A 64 21.06 -11.70 -9.85
CA ARG A 64 21.95 -12.21 -8.79
C ARG A 64 21.25 -12.27 -7.43
N GLU A 65 20.09 -11.61 -7.30
CA GLU A 65 19.31 -11.64 -6.07
C GLU A 65 18.64 -13.01 -5.86
N PRO A 66 18.34 -13.36 -4.61
CA PRO A 66 17.58 -14.58 -4.31
C PRO A 66 16.23 -14.58 -5.02
N ALA A 67 15.80 -15.75 -5.50
CA ALA A 67 14.53 -15.91 -6.21
C ALA A 67 13.32 -15.31 -5.46
N LEU A 68 13.30 -15.46 -4.13
CA LEU A 68 12.24 -14.89 -3.30
C LEU A 68 12.21 -13.36 -3.33
N ALA A 69 13.38 -12.72 -3.36
CA ALA A 69 13.48 -11.25 -3.47
C ALA A 69 12.97 -10.78 -4.84
N ILE A 70 13.36 -11.46 -5.92
CA ILE A 70 12.88 -11.19 -7.27
C ILE A 70 11.36 -11.36 -7.35
N ALA A 71 10.82 -12.45 -6.84
CA ALA A 71 9.38 -12.71 -6.83
C ALA A 71 8.60 -11.61 -6.08
N ARG A 72 9.12 -11.14 -4.95
CA ARG A 72 8.52 -10.01 -4.20
C ARG A 72 8.53 -8.71 -5.00
N ARG A 73 9.63 -8.42 -5.72
CA ARG A 73 9.71 -7.25 -6.60
C ARG A 73 8.72 -7.32 -7.74
N VAL A 74 8.58 -8.47 -8.39
CA VAL A 74 7.59 -8.68 -9.46
C VAL A 74 6.18 -8.35 -8.96
N ARG A 75 5.80 -8.84 -7.80
CA ARG A 75 4.50 -8.52 -7.21
C ARG A 75 4.35 -7.05 -6.83
N ALA A 76 5.38 -6.47 -6.22
CA ALA A 76 5.36 -5.07 -5.80
C ALA A 76 5.24 -4.09 -6.98
N TRP A 77 5.74 -4.47 -8.16
CA TRP A 77 5.72 -3.63 -9.35
C TRP A 77 4.68 -4.06 -10.40
N THR A 78 3.73 -4.87 -10.01
CA THR A 78 2.59 -5.23 -10.84
C THR A 78 1.35 -4.45 -10.40
N PRO A 79 0.65 -3.70 -11.25
CA PRO A 79 0.79 -3.65 -12.72
C PRO A 79 1.80 -2.64 -13.26
N TRP A 80 2.37 -1.79 -12.43
CA TRP A 80 3.34 -0.77 -12.86
C TRP A 80 4.46 -0.59 -11.82
N PRO A 81 5.74 -0.40 -12.25
CA PRO A 81 6.22 -0.25 -13.64
C PRO A 81 6.43 -1.55 -14.42
N VAL A 82 6.13 -2.70 -13.87
CA VAL A 82 6.41 -4.06 -14.37
C VAL A 82 7.91 -4.38 -14.29
N ALA A 83 8.27 -5.41 -13.52
CA ALA A 83 9.66 -5.84 -13.39
C ALA A 83 10.20 -6.43 -14.71
N GLU A 84 11.42 -6.06 -15.10
CA GLU A 84 12.09 -6.50 -16.33
C GLU A 84 13.60 -6.72 -16.14
#